data_6f10e4760d9f5ae5affbba41585eee10
#
_entry.id   6f10e4760d9f5ae5affbba41585eee10
#
_cell.length_a   1.000
_cell.length_b   1.000
_cell.length_c   1.000
_cell.angle_alpha   90.00
_cell.angle_beta   90.00
_cell.angle_gamma   90.00
#
_symmetry.space_group_name_H-M   'P 1'
#
loop_
_entity.id
_entity.type
_entity.pdbx_description
1 polymer ?
#
loop_
_entity_poly.entity_id
_entity_poly.type
_entity_poly.pdbx_seq_one_letter_code
_entity_poly.pdbx_strand_id
1 'polypeptide(L)'
;MKKIIFYSYLKCSTCRKAVKWLDKENLEYQLIDIVEEPPLSKYLNLAFEQNSEKKRIFNTRGKAFKSIDLDINGLSREKIIQLLLSDGKLIKRPFLIFGEKIILGFNEAEYSNHLL
;
A
#
# COMPACT_ATOMS: atom_id res chain seq x y z
N MET A 1 5.85 17.33 13.09
CA MET A 1 5.09 17.09 11.86
C MET A 1 5.14 15.61 11.49
N LYS A 2 4.02 15.08 11.03
CA LYS A 2 3.98 13.68 10.59
C LYS A 2 4.65 13.55 9.24
N LYS A 3 5.47 12.53 9.10
CA LYS A 3 6.20 12.25 7.88
C LYS A 3 5.36 11.35 6.97
N ILE A 4 5.40 11.64 5.67
CA ILE A 4 4.76 10.79 4.67
C ILE A 4 5.80 9.80 4.15
N ILE A 5 5.50 8.51 4.25
CA ILE A 5 6.29 7.45 3.64
C ILE A 5 5.43 6.85 2.54
N PHE A 6 5.94 6.90 1.31
CA PHE A 6 5.16 6.54 0.13
C PHE A 6 5.80 5.37 -0.60
N TYR A 7 5.17 4.21 -0.47
CA TYR A 7 5.59 2.99 -1.18
C TYR A 7 4.94 2.96 -2.55
N SER A 8 5.75 2.95 -3.57
CA SER A 8 5.34 3.11 -4.96
C SER A 8 5.97 2.07 -5.86
N TYR A 9 5.50 1.99 -7.09
CA TYR A 9 6.09 1.16 -8.11
C TYR A 9 6.07 1.93 -9.43
N LEU A 10 7.23 2.10 -10.03
CA LEU A 10 7.40 2.97 -11.20
C LEU A 10 6.48 2.60 -12.37
N LYS A 11 6.24 1.30 -12.57
CA LYS A 11 5.37 0.82 -13.65
C LYS A 11 3.88 0.92 -13.36
N CYS A 12 3.51 1.38 -12.17
CA CYS A 12 2.10 1.48 -11.75
C CYS A 12 1.56 2.87 -12.09
N SER A 13 0.56 2.94 -12.98
CA SER A 13 -0.03 4.22 -13.40
C SER A 13 -0.70 4.96 -12.23
N THR A 14 -1.35 4.22 -11.32
CA THR A 14 -1.98 4.81 -10.14
C THR A 14 -0.93 5.44 -9.24
N CYS A 15 0.23 4.81 -9.08
CA CYS A 15 1.34 5.35 -8.31
C CYS A 15 1.84 6.67 -8.92
N ARG A 16 1.98 6.72 -10.24
CA ARG A 16 2.42 7.93 -10.92
C ARG A 16 1.43 9.09 -10.75
N LYS A 17 0.14 8.79 -10.78
CA LYS A 17 -0.90 9.81 -10.53
C LYS A 17 -0.81 10.35 -9.10
N ALA A 18 -0.58 9.47 -8.14
CA ALA A 18 -0.44 9.88 -6.75
C ALA A 18 0.78 10.77 -6.54
N VAL A 19 1.91 10.43 -7.15
CA VAL A 19 3.14 11.24 -7.08
C VAL A 19 2.89 12.64 -7.65
N LYS A 20 2.22 12.73 -8.79
CA LYS A 20 1.89 14.03 -9.39
C LYS A 20 1.05 14.88 -8.44
N TRP A 21 0.08 14.27 -7.77
CA TRP A 21 -0.76 14.97 -6.82
C TRP A 21 0.05 15.46 -5.61
N LEU A 22 0.90 14.59 -5.05
CA LEU A 22 1.75 14.96 -3.91
C LEU A 22 2.67 16.13 -4.26
N ASP A 23 3.28 16.09 -5.44
CA ASP A 23 4.17 17.15 -5.90
C ASP A 23 3.41 18.47 -6.14
N LYS A 24 2.23 18.38 -6.73
CA LYS A 24 1.38 19.55 -6.99
C LYS A 24 0.97 20.23 -5.69
N GLU A 25 0.72 19.44 -4.64
CA GLU A 25 0.34 19.98 -3.34
C GLU A 25 1.55 20.38 -2.48
N ASN A 26 2.75 20.29 -3.04
CA ASN A 26 4.01 20.65 -2.37
C ASN A 26 4.24 19.89 -1.07
N LEU A 27 3.82 18.63 -1.02
CA LEU A 27 4.00 17.77 0.14
C LEU A 27 5.35 17.05 0.04
N GLU A 28 6.07 17.00 1.15
CA GLU A 28 7.30 16.23 1.23
C GLU A 28 6.97 14.78 1.60
N TYR A 29 7.64 13.85 0.95
CA TYR A 29 7.45 12.43 1.20
C TYR A 29 8.72 11.66 0.92
N GLN A 30 8.87 10.52 1.59
CA GLN A 30 9.94 9.58 1.32
C GLN A 30 9.41 8.54 0.34
N LEU A 31 10.04 8.43 -0.82
CA LEU A 31 9.64 7.47 -1.86
C LEU A 31 10.42 6.17 -1.69
N ILE A 32 9.71 5.06 -1.61
CA ILE A 32 10.32 3.73 -1.50
C ILE A 32 9.70 2.81 -2.56
N ASP A 33 10.53 2.01 -3.22
CA ASP A 33 10.04 0.99 -4.16
C ASP A 33 9.48 -0.18 -3.38
N ILE A 34 8.18 -0.46 -3.55
CA ILE A 34 7.47 -1.47 -2.76
C ILE A 34 7.92 -2.89 -3.07
N VAL A 35 8.46 -3.13 -4.28
CA VAL A 35 8.95 -4.45 -4.67
C VAL A 35 10.34 -4.70 -4.10
N GLU A 36 11.21 -3.69 -4.18
CA GLU A 36 12.58 -3.78 -3.65
C GLU A 36 12.59 -3.82 -2.12
N GLU A 37 11.71 -3.05 -1.51
CA GLU A 37 11.70 -2.88 -0.06
C GLU A 37 10.25 -2.80 0.44
N PRO A 38 9.60 -3.96 0.66
CA PRO A 38 8.22 -3.96 1.15
C PRO A 38 8.06 -3.27 2.50
N PRO A 39 6.86 -2.78 2.82
CA PRO A 39 6.60 -2.19 4.14
C PRO A 39 6.88 -3.18 5.28
N LEU A 40 7.29 -2.65 6.41
CA LEU A 40 7.51 -3.46 7.61
C LEU A 40 6.21 -4.11 8.06
N SER A 41 6.31 -5.27 8.73
CA SER A 41 5.14 -6.00 9.20
C SER A 41 4.22 -5.15 10.09
N LYS A 42 4.77 -4.24 10.89
CA LYS A 42 3.96 -3.36 11.75
C LYS A 42 3.00 -2.48 10.94
N TYR A 43 3.43 -2.01 9.76
CA TYR A 43 2.58 -1.19 8.89
C TYR A 43 1.54 -2.03 8.17
N LEU A 44 1.89 -3.27 7.80
CA LEU A 44 0.93 -4.21 7.23
C LEU A 44 -0.15 -4.57 8.25
N ASN A 45 0.24 -4.74 9.52
CA ASN A 45 -0.72 -4.96 10.60
C ASN A 45 -1.66 -3.77 10.78
N LEU A 46 -1.14 -2.54 10.73
CA LEU A 46 -1.97 -1.34 10.79
C LEU A 46 -2.97 -1.30 9.63
N ALA A 47 -2.52 -1.69 8.44
CA ALA A 47 -3.41 -1.74 7.27
C ALA A 47 -4.56 -2.72 7.52
N PHE A 48 -4.29 -3.88 8.11
CA PHE A 48 -5.33 -4.83 8.46
C PHE A 48 -6.30 -4.29 9.50
N GLU A 49 -5.78 -3.59 10.49
CA GLU A 49 -6.63 -2.99 11.54
C GLU A 49 -7.56 -1.93 10.98
N GLN A 50 -7.14 -1.24 9.92
CA GLN A 50 -7.91 -0.14 9.32
C GLN A 50 -8.80 -0.59 8.16
N ASN A 51 -8.69 -1.84 7.71
CA ASN A 51 -9.47 -2.38 6.60
C ASN A 51 -10.05 -3.74 6.96
N SER A 52 -11.37 -3.86 6.88
CA SER A 52 -12.07 -5.09 7.25
C SER A 52 -11.90 -6.23 6.26
N GLU A 53 -11.64 -5.91 4.99
CA GLU A 53 -11.48 -6.93 3.95
C GLU A 53 -10.00 -7.23 3.69
N LYS A 54 -9.62 -8.51 3.84
CA LYS A 54 -8.25 -8.95 3.65
C LYS A 54 -7.72 -8.65 2.25
N LYS A 55 -8.58 -8.81 1.23
CA LYS A 55 -8.16 -8.59 -0.16
C LYS A 55 -7.79 -7.15 -0.48
N ARG A 56 -8.23 -6.19 0.31
CA ARG A 56 -7.91 -4.78 0.07
C ARG A 56 -6.42 -4.46 0.20
N ILE A 57 -5.70 -5.29 0.95
CA ILE A 57 -4.25 -5.10 1.14
C ILE A 57 -3.48 -5.64 -0.07
N PHE A 58 -4.12 -6.46 -0.90
CA PHE A 58 -3.50 -7.08 -2.06
C PHE A 58 -3.69 -6.27 -3.32
N ASN A 59 -2.70 -6.36 -4.22
CA ASN A 59 -2.82 -5.90 -5.60
C ASN A 59 -3.53 -6.99 -6.40
N THR A 60 -4.87 -7.00 -6.34
CA THR A 60 -5.69 -8.06 -6.93
C THR A 60 -5.66 -8.09 -8.46
N ARG A 61 -5.25 -7.00 -9.09
CA ARG A 61 -5.17 -6.89 -10.55
C ARG A 61 -3.86 -7.43 -11.11
N GLY A 62 -2.87 -7.63 -10.26
CA GLY A 62 -1.55 -8.05 -10.68
C GLY A 62 -1.45 -9.53 -10.99
N LYS A 63 -0.48 -9.89 -11.87
CA LYS A 63 -0.22 -11.28 -12.23
C LYS A 63 0.20 -12.10 -11.01
N ALA A 64 0.97 -11.51 -10.12
CA ALA A 64 1.44 -12.19 -8.91
C ALA A 64 0.25 -12.66 -8.06
N PHE A 65 -0.75 -11.80 -7.86
CA PHE A 65 -1.96 -12.16 -7.12
C PHE A 65 -2.75 -13.26 -7.84
N LYS A 66 -2.92 -13.11 -9.16
CA LYS A 66 -3.70 -14.07 -9.96
C LYS A 66 -3.06 -15.44 -10.01
N SER A 67 -1.75 -15.53 -9.74
CA SER A 67 -1.02 -16.80 -9.69
C SER A 67 -1.18 -17.53 -8.36
N ILE A 68 -1.75 -16.88 -7.35
CA ILE A 68 -1.93 -17.49 -6.03
C ILE A 68 -3.12 -18.46 -6.10
N ASP A 69 -2.86 -19.70 -5.74
CA ASP A 69 -3.89 -20.75 -5.67
C ASP A 69 -4.28 -20.98 -4.21
N LEU A 70 -4.71 -19.90 -3.55
CA LEU A 70 -5.09 -19.92 -2.14
C LEU A 70 -6.35 -19.09 -1.93
N ASP A 71 -7.19 -19.52 -1.01
CA ASP A 71 -8.32 -18.73 -0.56
C ASP A 71 -7.83 -17.73 0.50
N ILE A 72 -7.61 -16.50 0.08
CA ILE A 72 -7.09 -15.44 0.94
C ILE A 72 -7.97 -15.24 2.18
N ASN A 73 -9.28 -15.33 2.03
CA ASN A 73 -10.20 -15.13 3.16
C ASN A 73 -10.07 -16.22 4.22
N GLY A 74 -9.59 -17.40 3.84
CA GLY A 74 -9.36 -18.51 4.75
C GLY A 74 -8.02 -18.46 5.46
N LEU A 75 -7.12 -17.56 5.08
CA LEU A 75 -5.79 -17.46 5.69
C LEU A 75 -5.82 -16.59 6.94
N SER A 76 -4.94 -16.92 7.91
CA SER A 76 -4.74 -16.07 9.08
C SER A 76 -4.02 -14.79 8.67
N ARG A 77 -4.14 -13.76 9.53
CA ARG A 77 -3.42 -12.50 9.30
C ARG A 77 -1.92 -12.73 9.18
N GLU A 78 -1.36 -13.58 10.04
CA GLU A 78 0.08 -13.90 10.02
C GLU A 78 0.53 -14.51 8.71
N LYS A 79 -0.26 -15.44 8.18
CA LYS A 79 0.04 -16.08 6.88
C LYS A 79 -0.01 -15.06 5.75
N ILE A 80 -1.00 -14.17 5.78
CA ILE A 80 -1.13 -13.12 4.76
C ILE A 80 0.07 -12.19 4.82
N ILE A 81 0.48 -11.75 6.00
CA ILE A 81 1.62 -10.86 6.15
C ILE A 81 2.90 -11.52 5.64
N GLN A 82 3.12 -12.79 5.95
CA GLN A 82 4.27 -13.53 5.43
C GLN A 82 4.24 -13.57 3.90
N LEU A 83 3.07 -13.79 3.33
CA LEU A 83 2.90 -13.84 1.88
C LEU A 83 3.23 -12.48 1.24
N LEU A 84 2.71 -11.39 1.80
CA LEU A 84 2.98 -10.03 1.31
C LEU A 84 4.45 -9.66 1.40
N LEU A 85 5.11 -10.05 2.49
CA LEU A 85 6.55 -9.78 2.66
C LEU A 85 7.41 -10.62 1.73
N SER A 86 6.90 -11.76 1.25
CA SER A 86 7.65 -12.62 0.34
C SER A 86 7.71 -12.05 -1.08
N ASP A 87 6.76 -11.18 -1.45
CA ASP A 87 6.71 -10.59 -2.79
C ASP A 87 5.94 -9.26 -2.75
N GLY A 88 6.68 -8.17 -2.85
CA GLY A 88 6.10 -6.82 -2.82
C GLY A 88 5.10 -6.54 -3.94
N LYS A 89 5.14 -7.32 -5.03
CA LYS A 89 4.17 -7.20 -6.12
C LYS A 89 2.76 -7.60 -5.70
N LEU A 90 2.64 -8.33 -4.61
CA LEU A 90 1.35 -8.73 -4.05
C LEU A 90 0.65 -7.61 -3.29
N ILE A 91 1.40 -6.59 -2.88
CA ILE A 91 0.87 -5.54 -2.01
C ILE A 91 0.14 -4.47 -2.83
N LYS A 92 -1.01 -4.02 -2.32
CA LYS A 92 -1.77 -2.90 -2.90
C LYS A 92 -0.88 -1.66 -2.96
N ARG A 93 -0.84 -1.01 -4.12
CA ARG A 93 0.00 0.17 -4.31
C ARG A 93 -0.76 1.29 -5.01
N PRO A 94 -0.42 2.52 -4.72
CA PRO A 94 0.57 2.95 -3.72
C PRO A 94 0.12 2.63 -2.30
N PHE A 95 1.09 2.48 -1.40
CA PHE A 95 0.87 2.20 0.02
C PHE A 95 1.47 3.38 0.78
N LEU A 96 0.61 4.24 1.31
CA LEU A 96 1.05 5.49 1.95
C LEU A 96 0.90 5.40 3.46
N ILE A 97 1.94 5.82 4.16
CA ILE A 97 1.94 5.87 5.62
C ILE A 97 2.04 7.33 6.04
N PHE A 98 1.08 7.78 6.84
CA PHE A 98 1.08 9.12 7.42
C PHE A 98 0.83 9.01 8.92
N GLY A 99 1.91 9.03 9.70
CA GLY A 99 1.83 8.71 11.11
C GLY A 99 1.40 7.25 11.30
N GLU A 100 0.25 7.02 11.87
CA GLU A 100 -0.31 5.68 12.04
C GLU A 100 -1.40 5.37 11.01
N LYS A 101 -1.74 6.35 10.17
CA LYS A 101 -2.76 6.16 9.12
C LYS A 101 -2.15 5.50 7.91
N ILE A 102 -2.78 4.44 7.42
CA ILE A 102 -2.40 3.77 6.17
C ILE A 102 -3.45 4.10 5.13
N ILE A 103 -3.00 4.61 3.97
CA ILE A 103 -3.89 4.89 2.85
C ILE A 103 -3.49 4.00 1.69
N LEU A 104 -4.41 3.13 1.27
CA LEU A 104 -4.18 2.17 0.19
C LEU A 104 -4.74 2.70 -1.13
N GLY A 105 -3.93 2.65 -2.17
CA GLY A 105 -4.32 3.15 -3.49
C GLY A 105 -4.26 4.67 -3.53
N PHE A 106 -4.94 5.24 -4.52
CA PHE A 106 -4.98 6.70 -4.69
C PHE A 106 -6.39 7.18 -4.98
N ASN A 107 -6.84 8.13 -4.16
CA ASN A 107 -8.09 8.85 -4.33
C ASN A 107 -7.84 10.26 -3.83
N GLU A 108 -8.02 11.27 -4.69
CA GLU A 108 -7.70 12.65 -4.33
C GLU A 108 -8.46 13.13 -3.09
N ALA A 109 -9.74 12.81 -2.98
CA ALA A 109 -10.55 13.23 -1.84
C ALA A 109 -10.00 12.65 -0.54
N GLU A 110 -9.64 11.38 -0.55
CA GLU A 110 -9.07 10.72 0.62
C GLU A 110 -7.72 11.31 1.00
N TYR A 111 -6.85 11.53 0.01
CA TYR A 111 -5.55 12.14 0.24
C TYR A 111 -5.69 13.55 0.80
N SER A 112 -6.56 14.37 0.21
CA SER A 112 -6.82 15.72 0.71
C SER A 112 -7.33 15.70 2.14
N ASN A 113 -8.23 14.79 2.44
CA ASN A 113 -8.85 14.69 3.75
C ASN A 113 -7.85 14.34 4.86
N HIS A 114 -6.84 13.52 4.54
CA HIS A 114 -5.86 13.08 5.54
C HIS A 114 -4.55 13.86 5.53
N LEU A 115 -4.13 14.41 4.38
CA LEU A 115 -2.81 15.00 4.22
C LEU A 115 -2.81 16.54 4.19
N LEU A 116 -3.95 17.15 3.94
CA LEU A 116 -4.05 18.63 3.87
C LEU A 116 -4.71 19.26 5.08
#